data_4dbdb98e815f0dd578966a7d31bf75dc
#
_entry.id   4dbdb98e815f0dd578966a7d31bf75dc
#
_cell.length_a   1.000
_cell.length_b   1.000
_cell.length_c   1.000
_cell.angle_alpha   90.00
_cell.angle_beta   90.00
_cell.angle_gamma   90.00
#
_symmetry.space_group_name_H-M   'P 1'
#
loop_
_entity.id
_entity.type
_entity.pdbx_description
1 polymer ?
#
loop_
_entity_poly.entity_id
_entity_poly.type
_entity_poly.pdbx_seq_one_letter_code
_entity_poly.pdbx_strand_id
1 'polypeptide(L)'
;FGLEYAKYGEEHAEIFESETSDRSFEEETKLSGFSAAPVKDEGSAIEYDNAQEAFTARYTHETVAMGFSITEEAIEDNLYDSLSARYTKALARAMAYTKQVKAANILNNAFSSGTTYGDGVELCSTAHPLVSGGTNSNEPATPADLNETSLEAAVIQIAGWTDERGLLIAARPRKLIIPPNLQFVATRLLETEGRVGTADNDLNAIRNNGSIPEGYAINHYLTDTDAFCIMTDAPNAPKHF
;
A
#
# COMPACT_ATOMS: atom_id res chain seq x y z
N PHE A 1 -3.90 8.03 -28.72
CA PHE A 1 -4.15 8.10 -27.27
C PHE A 1 -3.38 7.00 -26.53
N GLY A 2 -3.62 5.72 -26.78
CA GLY A 2 -3.01 4.61 -26.04
C GLY A 2 -1.48 4.62 -25.98
N LEU A 3 -0.80 4.94 -27.07
CA LEU A 3 0.66 5.06 -27.11
C LEU A 3 1.20 6.22 -26.25
N GLU A 4 0.45 7.30 -26.12
CA GLU A 4 0.83 8.40 -25.24
C GLU A 4 0.52 8.08 -23.77
N TYR A 5 -0.59 7.40 -23.49
CA TYR A 5 -0.95 6.98 -22.16
C TYR A 5 0.10 6.06 -21.55
N ALA A 6 0.59 5.08 -22.31
CA ALA A 6 1.62 4.13 -21.87
C ALA A 6 3.00 4.76 -21.55
N LYS A 7 3.21 6.04 -21.88
CA LYS A 7 4.46 6.74 -21.53
C LYS A 7 4.50 7.27 -20.10
N TYR A 8 3.34 7.37 -19.45
CA TYR A 8 3.26 7.86 -18.07
C TYR A 8 3.55 6.71 -17.11
N GLY A 9 4.44 6.97 -16.15
CA GLY A 9 4.84 5.97 -15.15
C GLY A 9 3.65 5.51 -14.31
N GLU A 10 3.66 4.25 -13.95
CA GLU A 10 2.63 3.62 -13.12
C GLU A 10 3.11 3.45 -11.68
N GLU A 11 3.25 4.57 -10.95
CA GLU A 11 3.69 4.55 -9.54
C GLU A 11 2.76 3.74 -8.64
N HIS A 12 1.48 3.62 -9.01
CA HIS A 12 0.52 2.79 -8.28
C HIS A 12 0.87 1.30 -8.32
N ALA A 13 1.57 0.83 -9.37
CA ALA A 13 2.00 -0.57 -9.48
C ALA A 13 3.03 -0.98 -8.41
N GLU A 14 3.69 0.00 -7.79
CA GLU A 14 4.59 -0.23 -6.65
C GLU A 14 3.83 -0.53 -5.34
N ILE A 15 2.53 -0.21 -5.29
CA ILE A 15 1.68 -0.32 -4.10
C ILE A 15 0.67 -1.47 -4.24
N PHE A 16 0.12 -1.64 -5.46
CA PHE A 16 -1.00 -2.54 -5.69
C PHE A 16 -0.60 -3.75 -6.53
N GLU A 17 -1.19 -4.89 -6.20
CA GLU A 17 -1.21 -6.05 -7.09
C GLU A 17 -2.33 -5.86 -8.12
N SER A 18 -1.99 -6.01 -9.43
CA SER A 18 -2.97 -5.87 -10.51
C SER A 18 -3.67 -7.19 -10.77
N GLU A 19 -4.98 -7.19 -10.68
CA GLU A 19 -5.86 -8.31 -11.05
C GLU A 19 -6.82 -7.89 -12.17
N THR A 20 -7.46 -8.85 -12.79
CA THR A 20 -8.49 -8.62 -13.82
C THR A 20 -9.87 -9.00 -13.30
N SER A 21 -10.88 -8.17 -13.60
CA SER A 21 -12.26 -8.42 -13.22
C SER A 21 -13.19 -8.26 -14.41
N ASP A 22 -14.17 -9.15 -14.53
CA ASP A 22 -15.25 -9.10 -15.52
C ASP A 22 -16.59 -8.67 -14.89
N ARG A 23 -16.58 -8.21 -13.64
CA ARG A 23 -17.77 -7.86 -12.86
C ARG A 23 -17.83 -6.35 -12.58
N SER A 24 -18.96 -5.88 -12.10
CA SER A 24 -19.14 -4.49 -11.68
C SER A 24 -18.54 -4.20 -10.29
N PHE A 25 -18.31 -5.22 -9.50
CA PHE A 25 -17.63 -5.18 -8.19
C PHE A 25 -17.02 -6.54 -7.88
N GLU A 26 -16.00 -6.57 -7.04
CA GLU A 26 -15.42 -7.78 -6.47
C GLU A 26 -15.57 -7.77 -4.95
N GLU A 27 -15.73 -8.94 -4.37
CA GLU A 27 -15.82 -9.12 -2.92
C GLU A 27 -14.82 -10.18 -2.46
N GLU A 28 -14.09 -9.86 -1.41
CA GLU A 28 -13.20 -10.77 -0.73
C GLU A 28 -13.63 -10.93 0.72
N THR A 29 -13.88 -12.16 1.13
CA THR A 29 -14.21 -12.51 2.51
C THR A 29 -12.97 -13.09 3.18
N LYS A 30 -12.55 -12.47 4.27
CA LYS A 30 -11.45 -12.96 5.11
C LYS A 30 -11.94 -14.15 5.95
N LEU A 31 -11.16 -15.21 6.01
CA LEU A 31 -11.40 -16.37 6.89
C LEU A 31 -10.49 -16.30 8.12
N SER A 32 -11.02 -16.62 9.29
CA SER A 32 -10.27 -16.53 10.55
C SER A 32 -9.18 -17.58 10.74
N GLY A 33 -9.10 -18.60 9.89
CA GLY A 33 -8.19 -19.72 10.08
C GLY A 33 -8.54 -20.60 11.28
N PHE A 34 -7.57 -21.38 11.76
CA PHE A 34 -7.69 -22.31 12.89
C PHE A 34 -6.77 -21.88 14.03
N SER A 35 -7.11 -22.30 15.25
CA SER A 35 -6.25 -22.16 16.43
C SER A 35 -5.01 -23.06 16.34
N ALA A 36 -4.04 -22.85 17.24
CA ALA A 36 -2.88 -23.73 17.32
C ALA A 36 -3.32 -25.18 17.60
N ALA A 37 -2.82 -26.13 16.80
CA ALA A 37 -3.13 -27.54 17.00
C ALA A 37 -2.55 -28.01 18.34
N PRO A 38 -3.36 -28.64 19.23
CA PRO A 38 -2.88 -29.18 20.49
C PRO A 38 -2.02 -30.44 20.29
N VAL A 39 -1.14 -30.68 21.24
CA VAL A 39 -0.41 -31.95 21.28
C VAL A 39 -1.38 -33.08 21.65
N LYS A 40 -1.44 -34.12 20.83
CA LYS A 40 -2.31 -35.28 21.04
C LYS A 40 -1.57 -36.36 21.82
N ASP A 41 -2.11 -36.77 22.98
CA ASP A 41 -1.65 -37.90 23.72
C ASP A 41 -2.09 -39.23 23.07
N GLU A 42 -1.34 -40.28 23.32
CA GLU A 42 -1.68 -41.62 22.84
C GLU A 42 -3.02 -42.09 23.42
N GLY A 43 -3.92 -42.51 22.53
CA GLY A 43 -5.28 -42.95 22.91
C GLY A 43 -6.31 -41.83 23.09
N SER A 44 -5.95 -40.57 23.07
CA SER A 44 -6.91 -39.45 23.11
C SER A 44 -7.57 -39.21 21.75
N ALA A 45 -8.78 -38.62 21.74
CA ALA A 45 -9.44 -38.17 20.51
C ALA A 45 -8.72 -36.93 19.92
N ILE A 46 -8.88 -36.71 18.62
CA ILE A 46 -8.49 -35.44 17.96
C ILE A 46 -9.48 -34.34 18.32
N GLU A 47 -8.98 -33.11 18.51
CA GLU A 47 -9.82 -31.92 18.62
C GLU A 47 -10.21 -31.41 17.24
N TYR A 48 -11.44 -30.88 17.15
CA TYR A 48 -11.96 -30.25 15.94
C TYR A 48 -12.10 -28.77 16.20
N ASP A 49 -11.59 -27.95 15.26
CA ASP A 49 -11.76 -26.52 15.27
C ASP A 49 -12.48 -26.08 13.97
N ASN A 50 -13.18 -24.95 14.02
CA ASN A 50 -13.93 -24.41 12.88
C ASN A 50 -13.40 -23.03 12.51
N ALA A 51 -13.10 -22.84 11.23
CA ALA A 51 -12.87 -21.51 10.67
C ALA A 51 -14.19 -20.73 10.62
N GLN A 52 -14.12 -19.43 10.86
CA GLN A 52 -15.24 -18.49 10.79
C GLN A 52 -14.99 -17.49 9.66
N GLU A 53 -16.05 -17.06 9.00
CA GLU A 53 -16.00 -15.91 8.12
C GLU A 53 -15.84 -14.65 8.97
N ALA A 54 -14.86 -13.83 8.59
CA ALA A 54 -14.58 -12.56 9.22
C ALA A 54 -15.24 -11.42 8.41
N PHE A 55 -14.47 -10.44 8.03
CA PHE A 55 -14.92 -9.26 7.33
C PHE A 55 -14.91 -9.47 5.82
N THR A 56 -15.84 -8.79 5.12
CA THR A 56 -15.91 -8.79 3.66
C THR A 56 -15.51 -7.41 3.15
N ALA A 57 -14.47 -7.36 2.32
CA ALA A 57 -14.09 -6.16 1.60
C ALA A 57 -14.75 -6.17 0.21
N ARG A 58 -15.36 -5.03 -0.18
CA ARG A 58 -15.95 -4.84 -1.50
C ARG A 58 -15.17 -3.79 -2.28
N TYR A 59 -14.74 -4.17 -3.49
CA TYR A 59 -14.10 -3.31 -4.46
C TYR A 59 -15.12 -2.92 -5.52
N THR A 60 -15.47 -1.64 -5.59
CA THR A 60 -16.43 -1.12 -6.57
C THR A 60 -15.68 -0.41 -7.69
N HIS A 61 -15.92 -0.83 -8.93
CA HIS A 61 -15.28 -0.22 -10.10
C HIS A 61 -15.85 1.17 -10.37
N GLU A 62 -14.96 2.12 -10.64
CA GLU A 62 -15.30 3.47 -11.04
C GLU A 62 -14.84 3.76 -12.47
N THR A 63 -15.71 4.38 -13.25
CA THR A 63 -15.38 4.78 -14.61
C THR A 63 -14.81 6.21 -14.61
N VAL A 64 -13.59 6.37 -15.09
CA VAL A 64 -12.99 7.68 -15.34
C VAL A 64 -13.07 7.99 -16.84
N ALA A 65 -13.77 9.06 -17.21
CA ALA A 65 -13.93 9.46 -18.59
C ALA A 65 -13.75 10.98 -18.78
N MET A 66 -13.08 11.37 -19.83
CA MET A 66 -12.92 12.76 -20.26
C MET A 66 -12.85 12.81 -21.78
N GLY A 67 -13.42 13.84 -22.38
CA GLY A 67 -13.36 14.11 -23.82
C GLY A 67 -12.99 15.56 -24.08
N PHE A 68 -12.61 15.86 -25.33
CA PHE A 68 -12.46 17.22 -25.83
C PHE A 68 -13.17 17.36 -27.19
N SER A 69 -13.58 18.58 -27.52
CA SER A 69 -14.16 18.92 -28.83
C SER A 69 -13.32 20.00 -29.51
N ILE A 70 -13.30 19.94 -30.83
CA ILE A 70 -12.68 20.97 -31.69
C ILE A 70 -13.80 21.44 -32.62
N THR A 71 -13.93 22.76 -32.82
CA THR A 71 -14.94 23.34 -33.70
C THR A 71 -14.56 23.06 -35.16
N GLU A 72 -15.57 22.99 -36.01
CA GLU A 72 -15.41 22.74 -37.46
C GLU A 72 -14.61 23.86 -38.12
N GLU A 73 -14.86 25.13 -37.75
CA GLU A 73 -14.13 26.30 -38.24
C GLU A 73 -12.63 26.22 -37.89
N ALA A 74 -12.30 25.67 -36.69
CA ALA A 74 -10.91 25.48 -36.27
C ALA A 74 -10.19 24.40 -37.07
N ILE A 75 -10.91 23.43 -37.61
CA ILE A 75 -10.39 22.38 -38.48
C ILE A 75 -10.21 22.92 -39.90
N GLU A 76 -11.20 23.68 -40.45
CA GLU A 76 -11.16 24.21 -41.79
C GLU A 76 -10.06 25.25 -42.00
N ASP A 77 -9.81 26.12 -41.01
CA ASP A 77 -8.76 27.15 -41.03
C ASP A 77 -7.33 26.56 -41.01
N ASN A 78 -7.21 25.24 -40.87
CA ASN A 78 -5.96 24.44 -40.91
C ASN A 78 -4.78 25.01 -40.09
N LEU A 79 -5.07 25.84 -39.10
CA LEU A 79 -4.11 26.42 -38.17
C LEU A 79 -3.68 25.39 -37.09
N TYR A 80 -4.29 24.17 -37.07
CA TYR A 80 -4.32 23.32 -35.91
C TYR A 80 -3.97 21.84 -36.17
N ASP A 81 -3.26 21.49 -37.23
CA ASP A 81 -2.80 20.11 -37.45
C ASP A 81 -2.04 19.53 -36.24
N SER A 82 -1.39 20.40 -35.46
CA SER A 82 -0.73 20.01 -34.22
C SER A 82 -1.64 20.09 -32.98
N LEU A 83 -2.81 20.74 -33.06
CA LEU A 83 -3.68 20.99 -31.90
C LEU A 83 -4.35 19.70 -31.41
N SER A 84 -4.90 18.91 -32.32
CA SER A 84 -5.52 17.61 -31.99
C SER A 84 -4.51 16.66 -31.33
N ALA A 85 -3.27 16.63 -31.81
CA ALA A 85 -2.19 15.86 -31.22
C ALA A 85 -1.82 16.36 -29.82
N ARG A 86 -1.80 17.67 -29.61
CA ARG A 86 -1.53 18.29 -28.29
C ARG A 86 -2.66 17.98 -27.29
N TYR A 87 -3.92 18.10 -27.73
CA TYR A 87 -5.07 17.78 -26.88
C TYR A 87 -5.13 16.28 -26.54
N THR A 88 -4.81 15.40 -27.48
CA THR A 88 -4.72 13.96 -27.24
C THR A 88 -3.65 13.62 -26.18
N LYS A 89 -2.49 14.30 -26.23
CA LYS A 89 -1.44 14.14 -25.21
C LYS A 89 -1.90 14.69 -23.86
N ALA A 90 -2.53 15.86 -23.83
CA ALA A 90 -3.05 16.46 -22.60
C ALA A 90 -4.13 15.56 -21.96
N LEU A 91 -5.03 14.99 -22.78
CA LEU A 91 -6.05 14.04 -22.33
C LEU A 91 -5.41 12.78 -21.74
N ALA A 92 -4.43 12.20 -22.42
CA ALA A 92 -3.72 11.01 -21.92
C ALA A 92 -3.07 11.28 -20.57
N ARG A 93 -2.40 12.44 -20.42
CA ARG A 93 -1.80 12.86 -19.15
C ARG A 93 -2.85 13.06 -18.05
N ALA A 94 -3.98 13.71 -18.34
CA ALA A 94 -5.04 13.94 -17.37
C ALA A 94 -5.66 12.63 -16.87
N MET A 95 -5.88 11.68 -17.76
CA MET A 95 -6.40 10.35 -17.40
C MET A 95 -5.42 9.57 -16.53
N ALA A 96 -4.13 9.53 -16.90
CA ALA A 96 -3.09 8.89 -16.11
C ALA A 96 -2.96 9.55 -14.72
N TYR A 97 -2.96 10.89 -14.66
CA TYR A 97 -2.92 11.64 -13.41
C TYR A 97 -4.09 11.25 -12.47
N THR A 98 -5.31 11.19 -12.99
CA THR A 98 -6.49 10.83 -12.19
C THR A 98 -6.36 9.42 -11.61
N LYS A 99 -5.85 8.45 -12.39
CA LYS A 99 -5.61 7.09 -11.92
C LYS A 99 -4.59 7.08 -10.77
N GLN A 100 -3.48 7.77 -10.93
CA GLN A 100 -2.42 7.84 -9.90
C GLN A 100 -2.91 8.51 -8.61
N VAL A 101 -3.64 9.62 -8.72
CA VAL A 101 -4.21 10.32 -7.55
C VAL A 101 -5.21 9.44 -6.81
N LYS A 102 -6.11 8.74 -7.55
CA LYS A 102 -7.07 7.82 -6.92
C LYS A 102 -6.36 6.69 -6.17
N ALA A 103 -5.33 6.11 -6.76
CA ALA A 103 -4.54 5.08 -6.11
C ALA A 103 -3.80 5.62 -4.86
N ALA A 104 -3.13 6.77 -4.97
CA ALA A 104 -2.43 7.39 -3.85
C ALA A 104 -3.37 7.82 -2.71
N ASN A 105 -4.63 8.15 -3.02
CA ASN A 105 -5.60 8.56 -2.00
C ASN A 105 -5.93 7.46 -0.97
N ILE A 106 -5.68 6.20 -1.28
CA ILE A 106 -5.78 5.12 -0.29
C ILE A 106 -4.76 5.32 0.82
N LEU A 107 -3.52 5.66 0.46
CA LEU A 107 -2.47 5.95 1.44
C LEU A 107 -2.63 7.35 2.06
N ASN A 108 -3.05 8.35 1.29
CA ASN A 108 -3.32 9.70 1.81
C ASN A 108 -4.41 9.72 2.88
N ASN A 109 -5.36 8.77 2.81
CA ASN A 109 -6.44 8.61 3.79
C ASN A 109 -6.21 7.43 4.75
N ALA A 110 -5.00 6.86 4.79
CA ALA A 110 -4.72 5.66 5.55
C ALA A 110 -5.02 5.80 7.05
N PHE A 111 -4.84 6.99 7.62
CA PHE A 111 -5.09 7.33 9.02
C PHE A 111 -6.40 8.10 9.25
N SER A 112 -7.24 8.22 8.21
CA SER A 112 -8.49 9.01 8.29
C SER A 112 -9.65 8.15 8.74
N SER A 113 -10.17 8.38 9.94
CA SER A 113 -11.36 7.70 10.47
C SER A 113 -12.64 7.91 9.66
N GLY A 114 -12.64 8.86 8.71
CA GLY A 114 -13.73 9.06 7.75
C GLY A 114 -13.71 8.11 6.56
N THR A 115 -12.63 7.36 6.36
CA THR A 115 -12.47 6.39 5.27
C THR A 115 -12.27 5.01 5.86
N THR A 116 -13.33 4.20 5.87
CA THR A 116 -13.32 2.86 6.46
C THR A 116 -13.28 1.78 5.39
N TYR A 117 -12.68 0.65 5.72
CA TYR A 117 -12.52 -0.51 4.85
C TYR A 117 -13.39 -1.70 5.30
N GLY A 118 -13.10 -2.91 4.83
CA GLY A 118 -13.95 -4.08 5.05
C GLY A 118 -14.19 -4.46 6.51
N ASP A 119 -13.29 -4.12 7.41
CA ASP A 119 -13.40 -4.33 8.86
C ASP A 119 -14.03 -3.15 9.62
N GLY A 120 -14.38 -2.08 8.89
CA GLY A 120 -15.07 -0.90 9.45
C GLY A 120 -14.15 0.15 10.05
N VAL A 121 -12.82 0.01 9.95
CA VAL A 121 -11.83 1.00 10.40
C VAL A 121 -10.98 1.51 9.23
N GLU A 122 -10.16 2.54 9.49
CA GLU A 122 -9.18 3.09 8.55
C GLU A 122 -8.09 2.06 8.18
N LEU A 123 -7.38 2.29 7.09
CA LEU A 123 -6.35 1.37 6.60
C LEU A 123 -5.21 1.13 7.61
N CYS A 124 -4.77 2.19 8.26
CA CYS A 124 -3.80 2.12 9.36
C CYS A 124 -4.51 2.50 10.65
N SER A 125 -4.56 1.57 11.59
CA SER A 125 -5.27 1.74 12.86
C SER A 125 -4.62 0.92 13.98
N THR A 126 -4.71 1.43 15.19
CA THR A 126 -4.35 0.66 16.40
C THR A 126 -5.43 -0.33 16.82
N ALA A 127 -6.60 -0.33 16.16
CA ALA A 127 -7.81 -1.00 16.65
C ALA A 127 -8.54 -1.82 15.58
N HIS A 128 -7.80 -2.51 14.69
CA HIS A 128 -8.42 -3.46 13.75
C HIS A 128 -9.14 -4.57 14.50
N PRO A 129 -10.45 -4.72 14.36
CA PRO A 129 -11.23 -5.68 15.16
C PRO A 129 -10.90 -7.12 14.73
N LEU A 130 -10.86 -8.02 15.70
CA LEU A 130 -10.73 -9.46 15.49
C LEU A 130 -12.09 -10.13 15.66
N VAL A 131 -12.39 -11.16 14.86
CA VAL A 131 -13.63 -11.95 14.98
C VAL A 131 -13.73 -12.64 16.34
N SER A 132 -12.59 -13.07 16.89
CA SER A 132 -12.51 -13.69 18.21
C SER A 132 -12.64 -12.71 19.37
N GLY A 133 -12.76 -11.41 19.10
CA GLY A 133 -12.75 -10.32 20.08
C GLY A 133 -11.33 -9.78 20.33
N GLY A 134 -11.26 -8.49 20.69
CA GLY A 134 -10.01 -7.75 20.79
C GLY A 134 -9.65 -7.02 19.50
N THR A 135 -8.42 -6.49 19.44
CA THR A 135 -7.96 -5.67 18.32
C THR A 135 -6.49 -5.95 18.00
N ASN A 136 -6.12 -5.83 16.74
CA ASN A 136 -4.73 -5.78 16.25
C ASN A 136 -4.38 -4.37 15.78
N SER A 137 -3.09 -4.04 15.83
CA SER A 137 -2.56 -2.77 15.36
C SER A 137 -1.61 -2.98 14.18
N ASN A 138 -1.77 -2.17 13.13
CA ASN A 138 -0.83 -2.10 12.01
C ASN A 138 -0.13 -0.73 11.92
N GLU A 139 -0.28 0.10 12.94
CA GLU A 139 0.44 1.36 13.08
C GLU A 139 1.16 1.43 14.45
N PRO A 140 2.21 2.26 14.59
CA PRO A 140 2.86 2.45 15.87
C PRO A 140 1.93 3.16 16.86
N ALA A 141 2.01 2.76 18.14
CA ALA A 141 1.21 3.37 19.21
C ALA A 141 1.48 4.89 19.40
N THR A 142 2.64 5.36 18.96
CA THR A 142 3.01 6.78 18.94
C THR A 142 3.51 7.12 17.55
N PRO A 143 2.85 8.06 16.85
CA PRO A 143 3.32 8.54 15.55
C PRO A 143 4.74 9.09 15.65
N ALA A 144 5.55 8.81 14.63
CA ALA A 144 6.94 9.28 14.57
C ALA A 144 7.36 9.45 13.11
N ASP A 145 8.15 10.49 12.86
CA ASP A 145 8.77 10.74 11.55
C ASP A 145 9.74 9.61 11.17
N LEU A 146 10.02 9.49 9.87
CA LEU A 146 10.97 8.51 9.36
C LEU A 146 12.38 8.79 9.88
N ASN A 147 12.85 7.94 10.75
CA ASN A 147 14.22 7.93 11.28
C ASN A 147 14.65 6.48 11.60
N GLU A 148 15.90 6.31 12.01
CA GLU A 148 16.45 4.99 12.30
C GLU A 148 15.63 4.27 13.39
N THR A 149 15.35 4.94 14.50
CA THR A 149 14.63 4.35 15.64
C THR A 149 13.19 3.99 15.31
N SER A 150 12.47 4.86 14.58
CA SER A 150 11.09 4.59 14.19
C SER A 150 11.01 3.43 13.20
N LEU A 151 11.98 3.34 12.29
CA LEU A 151 12.03 2.25 11.31
C LEU A 151 12.38 0.91 11.96
N GLU A 152 13.33 0.88 12.90
CA GLU A 152 13.65 -0.31 13.70
C GLU A 152 12.43 -0.77 14.53
N ALA A 153 11.74 0.16 15.18
CA ALA A 153 10.53 -0.14 15.96
C ALA A 153 9.44 -0.73 15.07
N ALA A 154 9.23 -0.19 13.87
CA ALA A 154 8.25 -0.70 12.91
C ALA A 154 8.60 -2.12 12.43
N VAL A 155 9.87 -2.40 12.13
CA VAL A 155 10.35 -3.74 11.75
C VAL A 155 10.08 -4.77 12.85
N ILE A 156 10.36 -4.40 14.11
CA ILE A 156 10.12 -5.25 15.29
C ILE A 156 8.61 -5.49 15.47
N GLN A 157 7.78 -4.45 15.33
CA GLN A 157 6.33 -4.56 15.44
C GLN A 157 5.75 -5.49 14.38
N ILE A 158 6.16 -5.34 13.11
CA ILE A 158 5.72 -6.20 12.00
C ILE A 158 6.06 -7.67 12.27
N ALA A 159 7.27 -7.96 12.77
CA ALA A 159 7.69 -9.31 13.11
C ALA A 159 6.85 -9.96 14.22
N GLY A 160 6.20 -9.14 15.06
CA GLY A 160 5.33 -9.60 16.15
C GLY A 160 3.85 -9.70 15.79
N TRP A 161 3.44 -9.46 14.54
CA TRP A 161 2.03 -9.52 14.16
C TRP A 161 1.44 -10.92 14.25
N THR A 162 0.20 -10.97 14.70
CA THR A 162 -0.59 -12.19 14.85
C THR A 162 -1.82 -12.18 13.95
N ASP A 163 -2.31 -13.37 13.62
CA ASP A 163 -3.56 -13.56 12.89
C ASP A 163 -4.80 -13.40 13.80
N GLU A 164 -5.99 -13.69 13.23
CA GLU A 164 -7.29 -13.63 13.91
C GLU A 164 -7.40 -14.56 15.14
N ARG A 165 -6.54 -15.59 15.23
CA ARG A 165 -6.50 -16.57 16.30
C ARG A 165 -5.32 -16.38 17.25
N GLY A 166 -4.53 -15.29 17.06
CA GLY A 166 -3.35 -14.99 17.86
C GLY A 166 -2.11 -15.78 17.47
N LEU A 167 -2.10 -16.48 16.34
CA LEU A 167 -0.92 -17.16 15.84
C LEU A 167 0.02 -16.18 15.17
N LEU A 168 1.32 -16.27 15.44
CA LEU A 168 2.34 -15.42 14.85
C LEU A 168 2.39 -15.63 13.33
N ILE A 169 2.21 -14.54 12.57
CA ILE A 169 2.25 -14.56 11.09
C ILE A 169 3.70 -14.60 10.59
N ALA A 170 4.66 -14.14 11.40
CA ALA A 170 6.06 -13.96 11.03
C ALA A 170 6.26 -13.08 9.78
N ALA A 171 5.42 -12.05 9.64
CA ALA A 171 5.48 -11.08 8.54
C ALA A 171 6.82 -10.35 8.51
N ARG A 172 7.25 -9.97 7.30
CA ARG A 172 8.51 -9.24 7.06
C ARG A 172 8.25 -7.99 6.25
N PRO A 173 8.93 -6.87 6.54
CA PRO A 173 8.95 -5.72 5.67
C PRO A 173 9.51 -6.09 4.29
N ARG A 174 8.96 -5.50 3.24
CA ARG A 174 9.44 -5.65 1.86
C ARG A 174 9.96 -4.34 1.30
N LYS A 175 9.12 -3.32 1.31
CA LYS A 175 9.37 -2.05 0.61
C LYS A 175 8.86 -0.88 1.45
N LEU A 176 9.58 0.24 1.39
CA LEU A 176 9.18 1.51 1.99
C LEU A 176 8.55 2.40 0.91
N ILE A 177 7.33 2.89 1.13
CA ILE A 177 6.65 3.87 0.27
C ILE A 177 6.72 5.24 0.93
N ILE A 178 7.25 6.22 0.21
CA ILE A 178 7.55 7.56 0.74
C ILE A 178 7.16 8.67 -0.24
N PRO A 179 6.86 9.87 0.27
CA PRO A 179 6.77 11.08 -0.54
C PRO A 179 8.19 11.54 -0.97
N PRO A 180 8.30 12.39 -2.01
CA PRO A 180 9.59 12.90 -2.49
C PRO A 180 10.43 13.61 -1.41
N ASN A 181 9.79 14.21 -0.42
CA ASN A 181 10.46 14.93 0.68
C ASN A 181 11.35 14.02 1.53
N LEU A 182 11.00 12.76 1.66
CA LEU A 182 11.73 11.78 2.47
C LEU A 182 12.80 11.00 1.70
N GLN A 183 12.96 11.23 0.38
CA GLN A 183 13.90 10.51 -0.47
C GLN A 183 15.32 10.45 0.11
N PHE A 184 15.87 11.60 0.49
CA PHE A 184 17.25 11.65 1.00
C PHE A 184 17.39 11.05 2.40
N VAL A 185 16.32 11.05 3.19
CA VAL A 185 16.29 10.35 4.48
C VAL A 185 16.32 8.85 4.26
N ALA A 186 15.46 8.34 3.36
CA ALA A 186 15.40 6.93 3.01
C ALA A 186 16.74 6.42 2.44
N THR A 187 17.37 7.18 1.53
CA THR A 187 18.70 6.83 1.00
C THR A 187 19.74 6.69 2.14
N ARG A 188 19.75 7.64 3.10
CA ARG A 188 20.68 7.56 4.23
C ARG A 188 20.41 6.35 5.13
N LEU A 189 19.13 5.99 5.33
CA LEU A 189 18.76 4.86 6.18
C LEU A 189 18.99 3.50 5.53
N LEU A 190 18.74 3.39 4.22
CA LEU A 190 18.72 2.09 3.54
C LEU A 190 19.99 1.79 2.73
N GLU A 191 20.74 2.81 2.30
CA GLU A 191 21.86 2.61 1.35
C GLU A 191 23.23 2.86 1.97
N THR A 192 23.36 3.63 3.08
CA THR A 192 24.68 3.89 3.68
C THR A 192 25.16 2.72 4.52
N GLU A 193 26.47 2.42 4.46
CA GLU A 193 27.11 1.34 5.24
C GLU A 193 27.28 1.72 6.72
N GLY A 194 27.70 2.95 6.97
CA GLY A 194 27.87 3.49 8.30
C GLY A 194 26.64 4.27 8.77
N ARG A 195 26.47 4.34 10.07
CA ARG A 195 25.42 5.14 10.71
C ARG A 195 25.68 6.63 10.48
N VAL A 196 24.66 7.35 10.03
CA VAL A 196 24.79 8.77 9.74
C VAL A 196 24.73 9.59 11.02
N GLY A 197 25.71 10.50 11.21
CA GLY A 197 25.74 11.44 12.33
C GLY A 197 26.51 10.98 13.56
N THR A 198 27.21 9.85 13.50
CA THR A 198 28.12 9.38 14.56
C THR A 198 29.59 9.70 14.21
N ALA A 199 30.38 10.04 15.23
CA ALA A 199 31.83 10.25 15.08
C ALA A 199 32.60 8.92 15.01
N ASP A 200 32.01 7.86 15.54
CA ASP A 200 32.52 6.51 15.53
C ASP A 200 32.03 5.78 14.30
N ASN A 201 32.77 4.80 13.82
CA ASN A 201 32.43 4.03 12.61
C ASN A 201 31.32 2.99 12.89
N ASP A 202 30.18 3.48 13.39
CA ASP A 202 29.04 2.65 13.76
C ASP A 202 28.40 2.03 12.51
N LEU A 203 27.96 0.80 12.65
CA LEU A 203 27.32 0.04 11.59
C LEU A 203 25.86 0.48 11.42
N ASN A 204 25.39 0.68 10.18
CA ASN A 204 23.98 0.83 9.90
C ASN A 204 23.28 -0.55 9.95
N ALA A 205 22.57 -0.81 11.05
CA ALA A 205 21.93 -2.09 11.32
C ALA A 205 20.80 -2.41 10.30
N ILE A 206 20.03 -1.41 9.89
CA ILE A 206 18.89 -1.57 8.97
C ILE A 206 19.36 -2.10 7.61
N ARG A 207 20.38 -1.46 7.04
CA ARG A 207 20.96 -1.89 5.77
C ARG A 207 21.65 -3.26 5.88
N ASN A 208 22.50 -3.43 6.88
CA ASN A 208 23.31 -4.64 7.01
C ASN A 208 22.48 -5.88 7.34
N ASN A 209 21.35 -5.71 8.02
CA ASN A 209 20.40 -6.78 8.30
C ASN A 209 19.46 -7.07 7.10
N GLY A 210 19.45 -6.20 6.09
CA GLY A 210 18.53 -6.33 4.96
C GLY A 210 17.06 -6.24 5.36
N SER A 211 16.75 -5.37 6.33
CA SER A 211 15.42 -5.27 6.91
C SER A 211 14.34 -4.87 5.92
N ILE A 212 14.70 -4.15 4.85
CA ILE A 212 13.79 -3.77 3.75
C ILE A 212 14.45 -4.17 2.42
N PRO A 213 14.22 -5.40 1.95
CA PRO A 213 14.98 -5.99 0.83
C PRO A 213 14.69 -5.33 -0.52
N GLU A 214 13.49 -4.76 -0.75
CA GLU A 214 13.12 -4.08 -1.99
C GLU A 214 13.42 -2.57 -1.96
N GLY A 215 14.04 -2.08 -0.88
CA GLY A 215 14.40 -0.68 -0.74
C GLY A 215 13.16 0.23 -0.58
N TYR A 216 13.16 1.37 -1.29
CA TYR A 216 12.05 2.32 -1.21
C TYR A 216 11.52 2.70 -2.58
N ALA A 217 10.23 3.05 -2.65
CA ALA A 217 9.58 3.64 -3.81
C ALA A 217 9.06 5.04 -3.46
N ILE A 218 9.24 5.98 -4.38
CA ILE A 218 8.77 7.35 -4.24
C ILE A 218 7.43 7.45 -4.94
N ASN A 219 6.41 7.94 -4.22
CA ASN A 219 5.12 8.26 -4.81
C ASN A 219 4.90 9.78 -4.75
N HIS A 220 4.83 10.40 -5.94
CA HIS A 220 4.69 11.85 -6.10
C HIS A 220 3.28 12.37 -5.79
N TYR A 221 2.31 11.49 -5.62
CA TYR A 221 0.91 11.83 -5.37
C TYR A 221 0.53 11.74 -3.89
N LEU A 222 1.49 11.42 -3.01
CA LEU A 222 1.31 11.53 -1.58
C LEU A 222 1.25 13.00 -1.17
N THR A 223 0.24 13.36 -0.40
CA THR A 223 0.00 14.75 0.04
C THR A 223 0.67 15.08 1.35
N ASP A 224 0.85 14.08 2.20
CA ASP A 224 1.60 14.19 3.44
C ASP A 224 3.10 14.11 3.15
N THR A 225 3.88 15.06 3.68
CA THR A 225 5.30 15.22 3.36
C THR A 225 6.24 14.43 4.26
N ASP A 226 5.74 13.91 5.37
CA ASP A 226 6.50 13.19 6.40
C ASP A 226 5.94 11.80 6.73
N ALA A 227 4.75 11.46 6.24
CA ALA A 227 4.21 10.11 6.37
C ALA A 227 4.97 9.09 5.51
N PHE A 228 5.13 7.90 6.02
CA PHE A 228 5.70 6.76 5.30
C PHE A 228 4.90 5.49 5.57
N CYS A 229 4.88 4.59 4.59
CA CYS A 229 4.23 3.29 4.70
C CYS A 229 5.22 2.18 4.41
N ILE A 230 5.09 1.05 5.12
CA ILE A 230 5.91 -0.14 4.92
C ILE A 230 5.02 -1.24 4.34
N MET A 231 5.34 -1.69 3.15
CA MET A 231 4.75 -2.89 2.58
C MET A 231 5.40 -4.13 3.17
N THR A 232 4.60 -5.16 3.40
CA THR A 232 5.05 -6.42 3.99
C THR A 232 4.80 -7.59 3.03
N ASP A 233 5.32 -8.75 3.37
CA ASP A 233 5.05 -10.02 2.68
C ASP A 233 3.79 -10.73 3.23
N ALA A 234 3.06 -10.11 4.14
CA ALA A 234 1.80 -10.63 4.63
C ALA A 234 0.81 -10.80 3.47
N PRO A 235 0.03 -11.89 3.44
CA PRO A 235 -1.00 -12.07 2.43
C PRO A 235 -2.05 -10.94 2.51
N ASN A 236 -2.71 -10.65 1.39
CA ASN A 236 -3.71 -9.58 1.20
C ASN A 236 -3.11 -8.18 0.97
N ALA A 237 -2.16 -8.08 0.05
CA ALA A 237 -1.75 -6.78 -0.50
C ALA A 237 -2.95 -6.02 -1.09
N PRO A 238 -2.92 -4.68 -1.13
CA PRO A 238 -3.94 -3.89 -1.82
C PRO A 238 -4.04 -4.28 -3.30
N LYS A 239 -5.26 -4.47 -3.81
CA LYS A 239 -5.50 -4.90 -5.18
C LYS A 239 -6.01 -3.76 -6.05
N HIS A 240 -5.61 -3.80 -7.32
CA HIS A 240 -6.11 -2.94 -8.40
C HIS A 240 -6.67 -3.84 -9.51
N PHE A 241 -7.91 -3.59 -9.92
CA PHE A 241 -8.62 -4.31 -10.97
C PHE A 241 -8.72 -3.49 -12.25
#